data_31fb89c95e19450412b7eb896e461408
#
_entry.id   31fb89c95e19450412b7eb896e461408
#
_cell.length_a   1.000
_cell.length_b   1.000
_cell.length_c   1.000
_cell.angle_alpha   90.00
_cell.angle_beta   90.00
_cell.angle_gamma   90.00
#
_symmetry.space_group_name_H-M   'P 1'
#
loop_
_entity.id
_entity.type
_entity.pdbx_description
1 polymer ?
#
loop_
_entity_poly.entity_id
_entity_poly.type
_entity_poly.pdbx_seq_one_letter_code
_entity_poly.pdbx_strand_id
1 'polypeptide(L)'
;MQHATVSEHEWLAARTALLAREKQMTHLRDEIAAERRRLPWLRVDKHYVFDAPEGPVTLAELFAGRSQLIVKHFMMPRLDLACVGCSFEVDHVAGALLHLEHHDVSYVAVARAPLADIEAYRRRMGWRFRWVSAQHSDFNYDFHVSFTPAQLAQGTAQYNFQTGSLPMEDLSGHSVF
;
A
#
# COMPACT_ATOMS: atom_id res chain seq x y z
N MET A 1 3.16 26.06 20.57
CA MET A 1 1.78 26.57 20.69
C MET A 1 1.42 26.47 22.16
N GLN A 2 0.98 27.58 22.80
CA GLN A 2 0.64 27.58 24.22
C GLN A 2 -0.88 27.37 24.33
N HIS A 3 -1.33 26.36 25.05
CA HIS A 3 -2.74 26.06 25.22
C HIS A 3 -3.29 26.85 26.41
N ALA A 4 -4.49 27.41 26.26
CA ALA A 4 -5.18 28.06 27.39
C ALA A 4 -5.65 27.02 28.40
N THR A 5 -5.51 27.32 29.68
CA THR A 5 -6.13 26.56 30.76
C THR A 5 -7.51 27.17 31.03
N VAL A 6 -8.55 26.33 31.04
CA VAL A 6 -9.93 26.74 31.20
C VAL A 6 -10.62 25.92 32.29
N SER A 7 -11.83 26.29 32.68
CA SER A 7 -12.64 25.49 33.60
C SER A 7 -13.09 24.16 32.98
N GLU A 8 -13.41 23.17 33.83
CA GLU A 8 -13.95 21.87 33.38
C GLU A 8 -15.19 22.03 32.49
N HIS A 9 -16.08 22.93 32.86
CA HIS A 9 -17.31 23.21 32.08
C HIS A 9 -16.97 23.72 30.65
N GLU A 10 -16.04 24.68 30.53
CA GLU A 10 -15.63 25.22 29.23
C GLU A 10 -14.89 24.16 28.40
N TRP A 11 -14.03 23.35 29.06
CA TRP A 11 -13.36 22.24 28.40
C TRP A 11 -14.35 21.20 27.86
N LEU A 12 -15.34 20.81 28.68
CA LEU A 12 -16.35 19.83 28.29
C LEU A 12 -17.19 20.34 27.13
N ALA A 13 -17.61 21.62 27.15
CA ALA A 13 -18.34 22.23 26.05
C ALA A 13 -17.53 22.21 24.74
N ALA A 14 -16.27 22.62 24.78
CA ALA A 14 -15.36 22.58 23.62
C ALA A 14 -15.10 21.14 23.13
N ARG A 15 -14.87 20.19 24.04
CA ARG A 15 -14.65 18.77 23.71
C ARG A 15 -15.89 18.12 23.09
N THR A 16 -17.09 18.45 23.59
CA THR A 16 -18.35 17.94 23.04
C THR A 16 -18.61 18.48 21.63
N ALA A 17 -18.32 19.76 21.40
CA ALA A 17 -18.42 20.36 20.06
C ALA A 17 -17.45 19.69 19.07
N LEU A 18 -16.21 19.43 19.49
CA LEU A 18 -15.24 18.69 18.67
C LEU A 18 -15.70 17.25 18.40
N LEU A 19 -16.21 16.55 19.43
CA LEU A 19 -16.74 15.18 19.27
C LEU A 19 -17.84 15.09 18.21
N ALA A 20 -18.72 16.09 18.14
CA ALA A 20 -19.75 16.12 17.11
C ALA A 20 -19.14 16.13 15.68
N ARG A 21 -18.07 16.88 15.48
CA ARG A 21 -17.32 16.91 14.20
C ARG A 21 -16.58 15.59 13.92
N GLU A 22 -15.97 15.00 14.94
CA GLU A 22 -15.32 13.68 14.82
C GLU A 22 -16.32 12.60 14.40
N LYS A 23 -17.55 12.63 14.95
CA LYS A 23 -18.65 11.73 14.53
C LYS A 23 -19.07 11.96 13.07
N GLN A 24 -19.20 13.22 12.65
CA GLN A 24 -19.49 13.53 11.23
C GLN A 24 -18.42 12.95 10.30
N MET A 25 -17.13 13.06 10.66
CA MET A 25 -16.06 12.46 9.89
C MET A 25 -16.18 10.92 9.84
N THR A 26 -16.55 10.28 10.94
CA THR A 26 -16.78 8.83 10.99
C THR A 26 -17.89 8.41 10.03
N HIS A 27 -19.03 9.09 10.05
CA HIS A 27 -20.15 8.83 9.14
C HIS A 27 -19.75 9.02 7.68
N LEU A 28 -19.03 10.10 7.35
CA LEU A 28 -18.54 10.34 5.99
C LEU A 28 -17.58 9.21 5.52
N ARG A 29 -16.72 8.70 6.41
CA ARG A 29 -15.86 7.55 6.09
C ARG A 29 -16.66 6.30 5.80
N ASP A 30 -17.75 6.05 6.54
CA ASP A 30 -18.64 4.90 6.31
C ASP A 30 -19.37 5.02 4.97
N GLU A 31 -19.83 6.22 4.62
CA GLU A 31 -20.46 6.53 3.32
C GLU A 31 -19.47 6.24 2.16
N ILE A 32 -18.25 6.81 2.23
CA ILE A 32 -17.19 6.57 1.24
C ILE A 32 -16.82 5.09 1.14
N ALA A 33 -16.76 4.37 2.27
CA ALA A 33 -16.50 2.95 2.28
C ALA A 33 -17.63 2.15 1.60
N ALA A 34 -18.89 2.58 1.78
CA ALA A 34 -20.03 1.99 1.08
C ALA A 34 -19.99 2.26 -0.43
N GLU A 35 -19.59 3.47 -0.83
CA GLU A 35 -19.40 3.82 -2.26
C GLU A 35 -18.29 2.98 -2.90
N ARG A 36 -17.13 2.81 -2.23
CA ARG A 36 -16.05 1.95 -2.73
C ARG A 36 -16.51 0.52 -2.97
N ARG A 37 -17.35 -0.05 -2.10
CA ARG A 37 -17.91 -1.40 -2.30
C ARG A 37 -18.86 -1.52 -3.50
N ARG A 38 -19.37 -0.40 -4.01
CA ARG A 38 -20.24 -0.36 -5.21
C ARG A 38 -19.46 -0.07 -6.50
N LEU A 39 -18.17 0.25 -6.42
CA LEU A 39 -17.36 0.45 -7.61
C LEU A 39 -17.37 -0.82 -8.48
N PRO A 40 -17.44 -0.67 -9.81
CA PRO A 40 -17.29 -1.81 -10.70
C PRO A 40 -15.87 -2.37 -10.60
N TRP A 41 -15.74 -3.66 -10.81
CA TRP A 41 -14.44 -4.31 -10.84
C TRP A 41 -13.82 -4.19 -12.24
N LEU A 42 -12.51 -3.94 -12.25
CA LEU A 42 -11.73 -4.03 -13.47
C LEU A 42 -11.12 -5.43 -13.58
N ARG A 43 -11.43 -6.13 -14.68
CA ARG A 43 -10.85 -7.44 -14.93
C ARG A 43 -9.36 -7.31 -15.27
N VAL A 44 -8.52 -8.15 -14.64
CA VAL A 44 -7.09 -8.23 -14.90
C VAL A 44 -6.82 -9.49 -15.73
N ASP A 45 -6.66 -9.34 -17.03
CA ASP A 45 -6.44 -10.46 -17.97
C ASP A 45 -4.96 -10.78 -18.19
N LYS A 46 -4.06 -9.83 -17.90
CA LYS A 46 -2.62 -10.01 -18.07
C LYS A 46 -2.07 -10.99 -17.04
N HIS A 47 -1.26 -11.92 -17.50
CA HIS A 47 -0.58 -12.89 -16.65
C HIS A 47 0.69 -12.26 -16.05
N TYR A 48 0.68 -11.99 -14.75
CA TYR A 48 1.85 -11.49 -14.03
C TYR A 48 2.54 -12.61 -13.28
N VAL A 49 3.87 -12.63 -13.37
CA VAL A 49 4.76 -13.54 -12.63
C VAL A 49 5.74 -12.72 -11.82
N PHE A 50 6.03 -13.16 -10.62
CA PHE A 50 6.94 -12.54 -9.66
C PHE A 50 7.99 -13.56 -9.23
N ASP A 51 9.18 -13.08 -8.85
CA ASP A 51 10.19 -13.91 -8.21
C ASP A 51 9.90 -14.00 -6.71
N ALA A 52 9.83 -15.22 -6.19
CA ALA A 52 9.61 -15.51 -4.77
C ALA A 52 10.65 -16.53 -4.27
N PRO A 53 10.91 -16.65 -2.95
CA PRO A 53 11.89 -17.61 -2.41
C PRO A 53 11.63 -19.06 -2.80
N GLU A 54 10.37 -19.43 -2.99
CA GLU A 54 9.92 -20.76 -3.42
C GLU A 54 9.99 -20.98 -4.94
N GLY A 55 10.35 -19.96 -5.72
CA GLY A 55 10.33 -19.96 -7.19
C GLY A 55 9.33 -18.94 -7.76
N PRO A 56 9.18 -18.89 -9.10
CA PRO A 56 8.23 -17.98 -9.74
C PRO A 56 6.80 -18.23 -9.27
N VAL A 57 6.06 -17.14 -8.99
CA VAL A 57 4.66 -17.19 -8.55
C VAL A 57 3.80 -16.21 -9.37
N THR A 58 2.58 -16.60 -9.64
CA THR A 58 1.61 -15.76 -10.38
C THR A 58 0.83 -14.85 -9.45
N LEU A 59 0.19 -13.80 -10.00
CA LEU A 59 -0.72 -12.93 -9.25
C LEU A 59 -1.83 -13.75 -8.56
N ALA A 60 -2.39 -14.76 -9.23
CA ALA A 60 -3.41 -15.63 -8.66
C ALA A 60 -2.91 -16.44 -7.45
N GLU A 61 -1.67 -16.91 -7.48
CA GLU A 61 -1.07 -17.66 -6.36
C GLU A 61 -0.75 -16.76 -5.14
N LEU A 62 -0.66 -15.43 -5.33
CA LEU A 62 -0.49 -14.50 -4.22
C LEU A 62 -1.72 -14.42 -3.31
N PHE A 63 -2.89 -14.79 -3.80
CA PHE A 63 -4.11 -14.90 -2.98
C PHE A 63 -4.00 -16.00 -1.91
N ALA A 64 -3.13 -16.99 -2.10
CA ALA A 64 -2.91 -18.10 -1.13
C ALA A 64 -4.22 -18.77 -0.70
N GLY A 65 -5.15 -18.97 -1.65
CA GLY A 65 -6.45 -19.60 -1.44
C GLY A 65 -7.54 -18.70 -0.85
N ARG A 66 -7.26 -17.41 -0.63
CA ARG A 66 -8.25 -16.43 -0.14
C ARG A 66 -8.91 -15.71 -1.32
N SER A 67 -10.05 -15.08 -1.08
CA SER A 67 -10.83 -14.39 -2.13
C SER A 67 -10.37 -12.94 -2.34
N GLN A 68 -9.57 -12.37 -1.44
CA GLN A 68 -9.12 -10.99 -1.51
C GLN A 68 -7.60 -10.90 -1.34
N LEU A 69 -6.99 -9.94 -2.04
CA LEU A 69 -5.55 -9.69 -1.96
C LEU A 69 -5.27 -8.18 -1.83
N ILE A 70 -4.52 -7.80 -0.81
CA ILE A 70 -3.92 -6.47 -0.69
C ILE A 70 -2.46 -6.58 -1.15
N VAL A 71 -2.10 -5.82 -2.17
CA VAL A 71 -0.72 -5.64 -2.61
C VAL A 71 -0.22 -4.29 -2.17
N LYS A 72 0.83 -4.28 -1.35
CA LYS A 72 1.63 -3.09 -1.06
C LYS A 72 2.71 -2.95 -2.12
N HIS A 73 2.65 -1.92 -2.94
CA HIS A 73 3.76 -1.53 -3.81
C HIS A 73 4.80 -0.79 -2.97
N PHE A 74 5.92 -1.47 -2.70
CA PHE A 74 6.96 -0.97 -1.82
C PHE A 74 8.09 -0.36 -2.64
N MET A 75 8.45 0.87 -2.35
CA MET A 75 9.54 1.57 -3.04
C MET A 75 10.88 1.02 -2.59
N MET A 76 11.44 0.12 -3.35
CA MET A 76 12.75 -0.47 -3.12
C MET A 76 13.33 -0.92 -4.46
N PRO A 77 14.07 -0.05 -5.18
CA PRO A 77 14.75 -0.45 -6.42
C PRO A 77 16.00 -1.30 -6.14
N ARG A 78 16.60 -1.14 -4.96
CA ARG A 78 17.75 -1.92 -4.45
C ARG A 78 17.85 -1.76 -2.93
N LEU A 79 18.69 -2.60 -2.29
CA LEU A 79 18.76 -2.74 -0.82
C LEU A 79 19.04 -1.42 -0.07
N ASP A 80 19.93 -0.59 -0.57
CA ASP A 80 20.32 0.68 0.07
C ASP A 80 19.33 1.84 -0.16
N LEU A 81 18.32 1.62 -1.00
CA LEU A 81 17.28 2.60 -1.33
C LEU A 81 15.88 2.17 -0.85
N ALA A 82 15.80 1.35 0.19
CA ALA A 82 14.52 0.99 0.77
C ALA A 82 13.84 2.21 1.41
N CYS A 83 12.59 2.45 1.04
CA CYS A 83 11.81 3.60 1.49
C CYS A 83 11.49 3.52 2.98
N VAL A 84 11.92 4.53 3.75
CA VAL A 84 11.65 4.62 5.19
C VAL A 84 10.15 4.76 5.49
N GLY A 85 9.41 5.56 4.71
CA GLY A 85 7.96 5.72 4.88
C GLY A 85 7.20 4.43 4.62
N CYS A 86 7.56 3.68 3.57
CA CYS A 86 6.98 2.36 3.30
C CYS A 86 7.32 1.37 4.43
N SER A 87 8.54 1.41 4.96
CA SER A 87 8.96 0.57 6.09
C SER A 87 8.13 0.86 7.34
N PHE A 88 7.98 2.14 7.68
CA PHE A 88 7.13 2.56 8.81
C PHE A 88 5.68 2.08 8.66
N GLU A 89 5.13 2.16 7.46
CA GLU A 89 3.78 1.69 7.19
C GLU A 89 3.64 0.18 7.40
N VAL A 90 4.52 -0.63 6.80
CA VAL A 90 4.41 -2.10 6.86
C VAL A 90 4.80 -2.69 8.22
N ASP A 91 5.56 -1.97 9.05
CA ASP A 91 5.83 -2.35 10.43
C ASP A 91 4.53 -2.56 11.23
N HIS A 92 3.47 -1.80 10.90
CA HIS A 92 2.17 -1.89 11.56
C HIS A 92 1.27 -3.00 11.01
N VAL A 93 1.59 -3.55 9.83
CA VAL A 93 0.81 -4.61 9.20
C VAL A 93 1.02 -5.96 9.87
N ALA A 94 2.23 -6.24 10.35
CA ALA A 94 2.58 -7.55 10.91
C ALA A 94 1.65 -7.98 12.06
N GLY A 95 1.20 -7.04 12.89
CA GLY A 95 0.22 -7.29 13.96
C GLY A 95 -1.21 -7.52 13.47
N ALA A 96 -1.55 -7.08 12.27
CA ALA A 96 -2.88 -7.21 11.67
C ALA A 96 -3.04 -8.44 10.77
N LEU A 97 -1.96 -9.12 10.39
CA LEU A 97 -1.98 -10.21 9.41
C LEU A 97 -2.98 -11.31 9.77
N LEU A 98 -2.97 -11.77 11.01
CA LEU A 98 -3.89 -12.82 11.48
C LEU A 98 -5.35 -12.40 11.31
N HIS A 99 -5.67 -11.14 11.59
CA HIS A 99 -7.02 -10.61 11.43
C HIS A 99 -7.41 -10.50 9.96
N LEU A 100 -6.51 -10.03 9.08
CA LEU A 100 -6.74 -10.00 7.63
C LEU A 100 -7.03 -11.41 7.11
N GLU A 101 -6.22 -12.39 7.48
CA GLU A 101 -6.38 -13.78 7.07
C GLU A 101 -7.71 -14.39 7.53
N HIS A 102 -8.16 -14.09 8.76
CA HIS A 102 -9.47 -14.48 9.26
C HIS A 102 -10.64 -13.82 8.52
N HIS A 103 -10.39 -12.66 7.88
CA HIS A 103 -11.36 -11.97 7.02
C HIS A 103 -11.18 -12.30 5.53
N ASP A 104 -10.53 -13.43 5.22
CA ASP A 104 -10.34 -13.92 3.85
C ASP A 104 -9.51 -12.97 2.96
N VAL A 105 -8.53 -12.27 3.57
CA VAL A 105 -7.66 -11.30 2.90
C VAL A 105 -6.21 -11.74 2.98
N SER A 106 -5.53 -11.85 1.85
CA SER A 106 -4.08 -12.00 1.76
C SER A 106 -3.40 -10.62 1.69
N TYR A 107 -2.21 -10.52 2.28
CA TYR A 107 -1.37 -9.32 2.19
C TYR A 107 0.01 -9.70 1.64
N VAL A 108 0.46 -8.96 0.61
CA VAL A 108 1.75 -9.18 -0.03
C VAL A 108 2.42 -7.82 -0.29
N ALA A 109 3.71 -7.69 0.03
CA ALA A 109 4.51 -6.58 -0.46
C ALA A 109 5.17 -6.96 -1.80
N VAL A 110 5.21 -6.02 -2.74
CA VAL A 110 5.83 -6.16 -4.06
C VAL A 110 6.81 -5.01 -4.26
N ALA A 111 8.05 -5.31 -4.62
CA ALA A 111 9.07 -4.32 -4.95
C ALA A 111 9.81 -4.70 -6.23
N ARG A 112 10.47 -3.73 -6.88
CA ARG A 112 11.29 -3.98 -8.08
C ARG A 112 12.72 -4.39 -7.77
N ALA A 113 13.13 -4.42 -6.51
CA ALA A 113 14.45 -4.89 -6.11
C ALA A 113 14.68 -6.36 -6.50
N PRO A 114 15.95 -6.78 -6.71
CA PRO A 114 16.30 -8.18 -6.77
C PRO A 114 15.78 -8.95 -5.55
N LEU A 115 15.32 -10.18 -5.75
CA LEU A 115 14.76 -11.00 -4.66
C LEU A 115 15.74 -11.16 -3.48
N ALA A 116 17.02 -11.28 -3.74
CA ALA A 116 18.05 -11.39 -2.71
C ALA A 116 18.10 -10.16 -1.79
N ASP A 117 17.93 -8.96 -2.35
CA ASP A 117 17.89 -7.70 -1.61
C ASP A 117 16.61 -7.61 -0.76
N ILE A 118 15.47 -8.00 -1.32
CA ILE A 118 14.18 -8.07 -0.63
C ILE A 118 14.30 -8.99 0.59
N GLU A 119 14.83 -10.21 0.42
CA GLU A 119 14.98 -11.17 1.49
C GLU A 119 15.97 -10.70 2.57
N ALA A 120 17.07 -10.04 2.19
CA ALA A 120 18.00 -9.44 3.14
C ALA A 120 17.34 -8.35 3.98
N TYR A 121 16.56 -7.46 3.33
CA TYR A 121 15.84 -6.39 4.00
C TYR A 121 14.74 -6.92 4.92
N ARG A 122 13.91 -7.83 4.42
CA ARG A 122 12.83 -8.48 5.18
C ARG A 122 13.36 -9.15 6.46
N ARG A 123 14.47 -9.91 6.36
CA ARG A 123 15.13 -10.54 7.52
C ARG A 123 15.65 -9.51 8.51
N ARG A 124 16.29 -8.43 8.04
CA ARG A 124 16.78 -7.34 8.90
C ARG A 124 15.66 -6.69 9.71
N MET A 125 14.51 -6.49 9.08
CA MET A 125 13.34 -5.85 9.69
C MET A 125 12.47 -6.82 10.52
N GLY A 126 12.70 -8.12 10.42
CA GLY A 126 11.93 -9.14 11.14
C GLY A 126 10.51 -9.35 10.61
N TRP A 127 10.22 -8.92 9.38
CA TRP A 127 8.88 -9.03 8.80
C TRP A 127 8.55 -10.46 8.36
N ARG A 128 7.32 -10.89 8.63
CA ARG A 128 6.83 -12.26 8.34
C ARG A 128 5.84 -12.31 7.20
N PHE A 129 5.28 -11.19 6.75
CA PHE A 129 4.39 -11.17 5.60
C PHE A 129 5.13 -11.57 4.32
N ARG A 130 4.37 -12.05 3.35
CA ARG A 130 4.90 -12.44 2.05
C ARG A 130 5.43 -11.23 1.30
N TRP A 131 6.59 -11.37 0.69
CA TRP A 131 7.18 -10.35 -0.15
C TRP A 131 7.74 -10.99 -1.41
N VAL A 132 7.48 -10.39 -2.58
CA VAL A 132 7.91 -10.88 -3.88
C VAL A 132 8.57 -9.76 -4.69
N SER A 133 9.42 -10.16 -5.66
CA SER A 133 10.08 -9.24 -6.57
C SER A 133 9.30 -9.13 -7.88
N ALA A 134 9.04 -7.90 -8.32
CA ALA A 134 8.54 -7.56 -9.64
C ALA A 134 9.67 -7.08 -10.57
N GLN A 135 10.93 -7.41 -10.31
CA GLN A 135 12.08 -6.94 -11.10
C GLN A 135 11.95 -7.31 -12.58
N HIS A 136 11.42 -8.48 -12.88
CA HIS A 136 11.25 -9.03 -14.22
C HIS A 136 9.79 -9.01 -14.69
N SER A 137 8.94 -8.18 -14.07
CA SER A 137 7.52 -8.09 -14.35
C SER A 137 7.11 -6.65 -14.67
N ASP A 138 6.18 -6.48 -15.60
CA ASP A 138 5.59 -5.17 -15.91
C ASP A 138 4.58 -4.71 -14.84
N PHE A 139 4.30 -5.52 -13.82
CA PHE A 139 3.22 -5.31 -12.85
C PHE A 139 3.21 -3.89 -12.28
N ASN A 140 4.34 -3.42 -11.73
CA ASN A 140 4.40 -2.09 -11.14
C ASN A 140 4.20 -0.96 -12.15
N TYR A 141 4.59 -1.16 -13.42
CA TYR A 141 4.36 -0.19 -14.49
C TYR A 141 2.88 -0.13 -14.87
N ASP A 142 2.24 -1.28 -15.03
CA ASP A 142 0.82 -1.38 -15.40
C ASP A 142 -0.10 -0.87 -14.27
N PHE A 143 0.35 -0.95 -13.01
CA PHE A 143 -0.37 -0.40 -11.85
C PHE A 143 0.08 1.03 -11.49
N HIS A 144 0.79 1.71 -12.40
CA HIS A 144 1.15 3.13 -12.30
C HIS A 144 1.90 3.51 -11.02
N VAL A 145 2.77 2.64 -10.53
CA VAL A 145 3.66 2.90 -9.37
C VAL A 145 5.13 2.82 -9.73
N SER A 146 5.46 2.45 -10.99
CA SER A 146 6.80 2.55 -11.56
C SER A 146 6.75 3.21 -12.92
N PHE A 147 7.79 3.96 -13.25
CA PHE A 147 7.81 4.82 -14.45
C PHE A 147 9.10 4.65 -15.22
N THR A 148 9.01 4.66 -16.55
CA THR A 148 10.16 4.62 -17.41
C THR A 148 10.89 5.98 -17.41
N PRO A 149 12.21 6.01 -17.67
CA PRO A 149 12.95 7.26 -17.82
C PRO A 149 12.33 8.20 -18.86
N ALA A 150 11.76 7.65 -19.93
CA ALA A 150 11.10 8.43 -20.97
C ALA A 150 9.82 9.13 -20.45
N GLN A 151 8.99 8.44 -19.68
CA GLN A 151 7.79 9.03 -19.06
C GLN A 151 8.14 10.14 -18.09
N LEU A 152 9.19 9.95 -17.28
CA LEU A 152 9.67 10.97 -16.34
C LEU A 152 10.20 12.20 -17.06
N ALA A 153 11.04 12.01 -18.09
CA ALA A 153 11.60 13.10 -18.86
C ALA A 153 10.56 13.93 -19.62
N GLN A 154 9.48 13.29 -20.09
CA GLN A 154 8.39 13.91 -20.83
C GLN A 154 7.26 14.46 -19.94
N GLY A 155 7.28 14.17 -18.63
CA GLY A 155 6.20 14.55 -17.72
C GLY A 155 4.87 13.85 -18.02
N THR A 156 4.94 12.64 -18.59
CA THR A 156 3.76 11.83 -18.98
C THR A 156 3.47 10.66 -18.04
N ALA A 157 4.18 10.58 -16.92
CA ALA A 157 3.95 9.57 -15.91
C ALA A 157 2.57 9.74 -15.26
N GLN A 158 1.83 8.64 -15.12
CA GLN A 158 0.53 8.62 -14.46
C GLN A 158 0.67 8.04 -13.06
N TYR A 159 0.29 8.79 -12.05
CA TYR A 159 0.28 8.35 -10.67
C TYR A 159 -0.91 8.93 -9.92
N ASN A 160 -1.58 8.09 -9.13
CA ASN A 160 -2.74 8.51 -8.34
C ASN A 160 -3.78 9.27 -9.17
N PHE A 161 -4.11 8.74 -10.37
CA PHE A 161 -5.06 9.30 -11.34
C PHE A 161 -4.69 10.68 -11.90
N GLN A 162 -3.45 11.10 -11.76
CA GLN A 162 -2.93 12.35 -12.32
C GLN A 162 -1.73 12.07 -13.24
N THR A 163 -1.59 12.88 -14.30
CA THR A 163 -0.45 12.83 -15.21
C THR A 163 0.47 14.02 -14.95
N GLY A 164 1.77 13.78 -14.87
CA GLY A 164 2.74 14.87 -14.63
C GLY A 164 4.17 14.39 -14.46
N SER A 165 5.03 15.35 -14.11
CA SER A 165 6.42 15.09 -13.74
C SER A 165 6.48 14.50 -12.34
N LEU A 166 7.24 13.43 -12.17
CA LEU A 166 7.46 12.76 -10.90
C LEU A 166 8.94 12.77 -10.52
N PRO A 167 9.27 12.76 -9.22
CA PRO A 167 10.67 12.96 -8.77
C PRO A 167 11.52 11.69 -8.84
N MET A 168 10.91 10.51 -9.06
CA MET A 168 11.59 9.21 -9.00
C MET A 168 10.88 8.13 -9.81
N GLU A 169 11.59 7.04 -10.08
CA GLU A 169 11.10 5.93 -10.91
C GLU A 169 10.06 5.04 -10.22
N ASP A 170 10.07 4.98 -8.91
CA ASP A 170 9.13 4.17 -8.12
C ASP A 170 8.40 5.03 -7.10
N LEU A 171 7.11 4.85 -6.97
CA LEU A 171 6.25 5.45 -5.95
C LEU A 171 5.48 4.37 -5.18
N SER A 172 5.04 4.73 -3.98
CA SER A 172 4.29 3.85 -3.11
C SER A 172 2.83 3.77 -3.52
N GLY A 173 2.20 2.63 -3.31
CA GLY A 173 0.77 2.47 -3.56
C GLY A 173 0.20 1.21 -2.92
N HIS A 174 -1.13 1.06 -3.04
CA HIS A 174 -1.85 -0.16 -2.71
C HIS A 174 -2.77 -0.53 -3.86
N SER A 175 -2.80 -1.82 -4.19
CA SER A 175 -3.81 -2.41 -5.06
C SER A 175 -4.60 -3.45 -4.29
N VAL A 176 -5.89 -3.54 -4.56
CA VAL A 176 -6.79 -4.51 -3.93
C VAL A 176 -7.47 -5.30 -5.04
N PHE A 177 -7.44 -6.60 -4.90
CA PHE A 177 -8.02 -7.56 -5.84
C PHE A 177 -9.02 -8.44 -5.11
#